data_e5a6d8149b8620cd14ca3a1f7dfd4c65
#
_entry.id   e5a6d8149b8620cd14ca3a1f7dfd4c65
#
_cell.length_a   1.000
_cell.length_b   1.000
_cell.length_c   1.000
_cell.angle_alpha   90.00
_cell.angle_beta   90.00
_cell.angle_gamma   90.00
#
_symmetry.space_group_name_H-M   'P 1'
#
loop_
_entity.id
_entity.type
_entity.pdbx_description
1 polymer ?
#
loop_
_entity_poly.entity_id
_entity_poly.type
_entity_poly.pdbx_seq_one_letter_code
_entity_poly.pdbx_strand_id
1 'polypeptide(L)'
;MGNQRIVVDPITRIEGHLRIEVEIDAAGNVVEALSAGTQVRGIEIILRGRDPRDAWAFAQRICGVCTLVHGLASVRAVEDALGVQVPENGELIRDLMAATQLLQDHVIHFYHLQALDWVNPIHALAADPKAAASAAAKGGYSETSIEYFTKAQTRLKDLVESGQLGIFANGWWDHPGYKLPPEVSLIALTHYLEALAWQREIGELLTIFGGKNPHPNVAVGGAPCAISVDGSLPGGADATAVSMTGLIRVRQLIGLMRDFIDGVYLPDLATIGGGYKDWFSRGENVRNFLTYGDFAGPAANNGFGVPRGAVLDRDLSTILPVDLTDPEQIQEYVAHSWYKYGGGNDGGLHPFAGETTLDYTGPKPPFAQLDGGKTYSWVKAPRWRGHPMETGPLARLVMLHAADNIAAKELTAATLAQLALPFDAIYSTFGRILARGIESKLLVDRMAGWHDQLMANIKRGDLRTFNDAKWEPDSWPRHSRGIGTIEGPRGALAHWVIIDNGVITNYQAVVPTTWNAGPKDERDQHGPYEAALLDRHQLAIPDQPLEVLRTIHSFDPCMACAAHVFGPQREEVVRVKIR
;
A
#
# COMPACT_ATOMS: atom_id res chain seq x y z
N MET A 1 26.45 28.99 -10.51
CA MET A 1 25.67 28.21 -11.50
C MET A 1 24.27 28.09 -10.92
N GLY A 2 23.20 28.25 -11.72
CA GLY A 2 21.83 28.08 -11.22
C GLY A 2 21.56 26.62 -10.90
N ASN A 3 20.50 26.36 -10.14
CA ASN A 3 20.03 25.02 -9.86
C ASN A 3 19.71 24.25 -11.16
N GLN A 4 19.96 22.95 -11.17
CA GLN A 4 19.59 22.06 -12.26
C GLN A 4 18.29 21.34 -11.90
N ARG A 5 17.33 21.30 -12.84
CA ARG A 5 16.07 20.54 -12.68
C ARG A 5 16.18 19.17 -13.33
N ILE A 6 15.85 18.15 -12.55
CA ILE A 6 15.81 16.75 -12.96
C ILE A 6 14.34 16.32 -12.97
N VAL A 7 13.89 15.71 -14.07
CA VAL A 7 12.52 15.24 -14.27
C VAL A 7 12.53 13.72 -14.39
N VAL A 8 11.78 13.07 -13.54
CA VAL A 8 11.53 11.62 -13.59
C VAL A 8 10.07 11.41 -13.93
N ASP A 9 9.79 11.14 -15.21
CA ASP A 9 8.43 11.03 -15.77
C ASP A 9 8.37 9.96 -16.87
N PRO A 10 7.66 8.87 -16.64
CA PRO A 10 7.02 8.48 -15.37
C PRO A 10 8.01 7.85 -14.37
N ILE A 11 7.65 7.86 -13.08
CA ILE A 11 8.22 6.92 -12.12
C ILE A 11 7.75 5.53 -12.54
N THR A 12 8.69 4.62 -12.81
CA THR A 12 8.41 3.23 -13.23
C THR A 12 8.26 2.29 -12.02
N ARG A 13 7.77 1.07 -12.24
CA ARG A 13 7.59 0.04 -11.20
C ARG A 13 6.73 0.52 -10.00
N ILE A 14 5.67 1.24 -10.31
CA ILE A 14 4.62 1.64 -9.38
C ILE A 14 3.25 1.32 -10.00
N GLU A 15 2.19 1.47 -9.24
CA GLU A 15 0.85 1.48 -9.80
C GLU A 15 0.47 2.91 -10.24
N GLY A 16 -0.01 3.07 -11.48
CA GLY A 16 -0.46 4.35 -12.04
C GLY A 16 0.64 5.28 -12.52
N HIS A 17 0.37 6.58 -12.61
CA HIS A 17 1.22 7.58 -13.26
C HIS A 17 1.67 8.69 -12.30
N LEU A 18 2.96 8.73 -12.02
CA LEU A 18 3.60 9.71 -11.15
C LEU A 18 4.78 10.37 -11.88
N ARG A 19 4.83 11.69 -11.81
CA ARG A 19 5.96 12.53 -12.20
C ARG A 19 6.59 13.13 -10.95
N ILE A 20 7.89 13.04 -10.84
CA ILE A 20 8.68 13.72 -9.82
C ILE A 20 9.62 14.71 -10.50
N GLU A 21 9.63 15.94 -10.04
CA GLU A 21 10.65 16.92 -10.41
C GLU A 21 11.45 17.32 -9.16
N VAL A 22 12.77 17.33 -9.28
CA VAL A 22 13.64 17.86 -8.23
C VAL A 22 14.56 18.92 -8.80
N GLU A 23 14.85 19.95 -8.01
CA GLU A 23 15.95 20.86 -8.28
C GLU A 23 17.14 20.47 -7.43
N ILE A 24 18.32 20.45 -8.05
CA ILE A 24 19.58 20.17 -7.36
C ILE A 24 20.52 21.37 -7.43
N ASP A 25 21.27 21.59 -6.36
CA ASP A 25 22.33 22.57 -6.32
C ASP A 25 23.60 22.10 -7.08
N ALA A 26 24.63 22.91 -7.09
CA ALA A 26 25.91 22.58 -7.75
C ALA A 26 26.64 21.38 -7.14
N ALA A 27 26.30 20.96 -5.93
CA ALA A 27 26.84 19.78 -5.25
C ALA A 27 25.96 18.53 -5.46
N GLY A 28 24.83 18.67 -6.17
CA GLY A 28 23.88 17.59 -6.41
C GLY A 28 22.86 17.38 -5.28
N ASN A 29 22.81 18.26 -4.27
CA ASN A 29 21.83 18.17 -3.20
C ASN A 29 20.45 18.60 -3.71
N VAL A 30 19.41 17.85 -3.33
CA VAL A 30 18.01 18.20 -3.64
C VAL A 30 17.60 19.40 -2.78
N VAL A 31 17.14 20.47 -3.42
CA VAL A 31 16.75 21.75 -2.79
C VAL A 31 15.28 22.12 -3.03
N GLU A 32 14.62 21.49 -4.00
CA GLU A 32 13.18 21.58 -4.25
C GLU A 32 12.70 20.24 -4.78
N ALA A 33 11.45 19.85 -4.45
CA ALA A 33 10.84 18.61 -4.91
C ALA A 33 9.35 18.82 -5.15
N LEU A 34 8.85 18.35 -6.30
CA LEU A 34 7.43 18.39 -6.68
C LEU A 34 6.95 16.99 -7.05
N SER A 35 5.82 16.58 -6.49
CA SER A 35 5.16 15.30 -6.72
C SER A 35 3.84 15.50 -7.46
N ALA A 36 3.76 15.06 -8.71
CA ALA A 36 2.59 15.24 -9.54
C ALA A 36 1.96 13.91 -9.96
N GLY A 37 0.75 13.64 -9.48
CA GLY A 37 -0.11 12.65 -10.11
C GLY A 37 -0.55 13.16 -11.49
N THR A 38 -0.24 12.40 -12.55
CA THR A 38 -0.50 12.82 -13.94
C THR A 38 -1.69 12.09 -14.57
N GLN A 39 -2.40 11.28 -13.78
CA GLN A 39 -3.58 10.51 -14.19
C GLN A 39 -4.80 10.86 -13.33
N VAL A 40 -5.98 10.83 -13.95
CA VAL A 40 -7.26 11.06 -13.26
C VAL A 40 -8.37 10.18 -13.85
N ARG A 41 -9.33 9.59 -13.04
CA ARG A 41 -10.31 8.60 -13.53
C ARG A 41 -11.78 8.77 -13.11
N GLY A 42 -12.18 9.50 -12.06
CA GLY A 42 -13.58 9.86 -11.74
C GLY A 42 -14.50 8.83 -11.10
N ILE A 43 -13.98 7.90 -10.34
CA ILE A 43 -14.82 6.90 -9.67
C ILE A 43 -15.83 7.55 -8.71
N GLU A 44 -15.48 8.60 -8.00
CA GLU A 44 -16.36 9.36 -7.12
C GLU A 44 -17.58 9.94 -7.87
N ILE A 45 -17.37 10.41 -9.10
CA ILE A 45 -18.46 10.92 -9.95
C ILE A 45 -19.30 9.77 -10.49
N ILE A 46 -18.67 8.66 -10.89
CA ILE A 46 -19.33 7.47 -11.44
C ILE A 46 -20.29 6.84 -10.41
N LEU A 47 -19.96 6.93 -9.13
CA LEU A 47 -20.76 6.34 -8.05
C LEU A 47 -22.04 7.13 -7.73
N ARG A 48 -22.13 8.40 -8.12
CA ARG A 48 -23.35 9.20 -7.89
C ARG A 48 -24.54 8.63 -8.66
N GLY A 49 -25.70 8.54 -8.01
CA GLY A 49 -26.94 8.00 -8.55
C GLY A 49 -27.01 6.47 -8.58
N ARG A 50 -26.00 5.75 -8.08
CA ARG A 50 -25.98 4.28 -8.05
C ARG A 50 -26.58 3.72 -6.77
N ASP A 51 -26.98 2.45 -6.86
CA ASP A 51 -27.37 1.64 -5.70
C ASP A 51 -26.15 1.47 -4.77
N PRO A 52 -26.30 1.78 -3.47
CA PRO A 52 -25.21 1.61 -2.51
C PRO A 52 -24.66 0.18 -2.42
N ARG A 53 -25.52 -0.85 -2.66
CA ARG A 53 -25.07 -2.27 -2.62
C ARG A 53 -24.07 -2.62 -3.71
N ASP A 54 -24.03 -1.87 -4.82
CA ASP A 54 -23.13 -2.09 -5.95
C ASP A 54 -21.87 -1.23 -5.89
N ALA A 55 -21.79 -0.26 -4.97
CA ALA A 55 -20.70 0.72 -4.91
C ALA A 55 -19.33 0.05 -4.81
N TRP A 56 -19.20 -1.04 -4.07
CA TRP A 56 -17.95 -1.77 -3.90
C TRP A 56 -17.38 -2.29 -5.22
N ALA A 57 -18.23 -2.71 -6.14
CA ALA A 57 -17.80 -3.27 -7.42
C ALA A 57 -17.13 -2.20 -8.31
N PHE A 58 -17.58 -0.95 -8.22
CA PHE A 58 -16.94 0.19 -8.88
C PHE A 58 -15.71 0.66 -8.11
N ALA A 59 -15.83 0.79 -6.78
CA ALA A 59 -14.74 1.21 -5.92
C ALA A 59 -13.51 0.29 -6.02
N GLN A 60 -13.69 -1.02 -6.11
CA GLN A 60 -12.59 -1.96 -6.35
C GLN A 60 -11.78 -1.66 -7.62
N ARG A 61 -12.39 -1.06 -8.65
CA ARG A 61 -11.70 -0.73 -9.91
C ARG A 61 -10.87 0.53 -9.83
N ILE A 62 -10.84 1.17 -8.67
CA ILE A 62 -9.85 2.20 -8.36
C ILE A 62 -8.43 1.64 -8.53
N CYS A 63 -8.17 0.42 -8.05
CA CYS A 63 -6.84 -0.16 -8.11
C CYS A 63 -6.81 -1.57 -8.72
N GLY A 64 -5.78 -1.84 -9.51
CA GLY A 64 -5.50 -3.16 -10.07
C GLY A 64 -4.44 -3.96 -9.29
N VAL A 65 -3.84 -3.39 -8.23
CA VAL A 65 -2.87 -4.03 -7.34
C VAL A 65 -3.52 -4.34 -5.99
N CYS A 66 -3.97 -3.33 -5.24
CA CYS A 66 -4.70 -3.52 -3.98
C CYS A 66 -6.20 -3.84 -4.26
N THR A 67 -6.48 -4.99 -4.83
CA THR A 67 -7.76 -5.30 -5.49
C THR A 67 -8.93 -5.57 -4.54
N LEU A 68 -8.71 -5.65 -3.24
CA LEU A 68 -9.73 -5.91 -2.22
C LEU A 68 -10.10 -4.65 -1.43
N VAL A 69 -9.10 -3.86 -1.01
CA VAL A 69 -9.25 -2.86 0.07
C VAL A 69 -10.29 -1.78 -0.21
N HIS A 70 -10.39 -1.29 -1.45
CA HIS A 70 -11.43 -0.33 -1.83
C HIS A 70 -12.84 -0.92 -1.77
N GLY A 71 -12.97 -2.20 -2.09
CA GLY A 71 -14.24 -2.93 -1.92
C GLY A 71 -14.64 -3.02 -0.46
N LEU A 72 -13.70 -3.39 0.43
CA LEU A 72 -13.96 -3.46 1.88
C LEU A 72 -14.28 -2.08 2.47
N ALA A 73 -13.53 -1.04 2.15
CA ALA A 73 -13.84 0.31 2.60
C ALA A 73 -15.24 0.75 2.11
N SER A 74 -15.61 0.40 0.87
CA SER A 74 -16.91 0.75 0.31
C SER A 74 -18.06 0.03 1.00
N VAL A 75 -17.97 -1.29 1.24
CA VAL A 75 -19.04 -2.01 1.96
C VAL A 75 -19.16 -1.52 3.40
N ARG A 76 -18.04 -1.30 4.10
CA ARG A 76 -18.03 -0.74 5.46
C ARG A 76 -18.69 0.65 5.53
N ALA A 77 -18.48 1.51 4.51
CA ALA A 77 -19.12 2.82 4.44
C ALA A 77 -20.64 2.73 4.29
N VAL A 78 -21.11 1.80 3.46
CA VAL A 78 -22.55 1.55 3.28
C VAL A 78 -23.17 0.89 4.53
N GLU A 79 -22.48 -0.06 5.14
CA GLU A 79 -22.88 -0.71 6.39
C GLU A 79 -23.04 0.31 7.53
N ASP A 80 -22.09 1.23 7.67
CA ASP A 80 -22.18 2.32 8.65
C ASP A 80 -23.38 3.23 8.37
N ALA A 81 -23.58 3.63 7.10
CA ALA A 81 -24.71 4.48 6.68
C ALA A 81 -26.08 3.81 6.95
N LEU A 82 -26.17 2.50 6.80
CA LEU A 82 -27.43 1.75 6.94
C LEU A 82 -27.60 1.13 8.33
N GLY A 83 -26.59 1.18 9.21
CA GLY A 83 -26.59 0.56 10.52
C GLY A 83 -26.57 -0.97 10.48
N VAL A 84 -25.83 -1.55 9.52
CA VAL A 84 -25.69 -3.01 9.36
C VAL A 84 -24.63 -3.54 10.34
N GLN A 85 -24.99 -4.61 11.07
CA GLN A 85 -24.05 -5.33 11.92
C GLN A 85 -23.59 -6.62 11.23
N VAL A 86 -22.30 -6.70 10.94
CA VAL A 86 -21.70 -7.87 10.30
C VAL A 86 -21.51 -9.00 11.31
N PRO A 87 -21.84 -10.28 10.99
CA PRO A 87 -21.56 -11.41 11.87
C PRO A 87 -20.03 -11.59 12.10
N GLU A 88 -19.66 -12.12 13.28
CA GLU A 88 -18.26 -12.35 13.65
C GLU A 88 -17.47 -13.14 12.60
N ASN A 89 -18.06 -14.22 12.05
CA ASN A 89 -17.39 -14.98 10.99
C ASN A 89 -17.20 -14.17 9.70
N GLY A 90 -18.13 -13.25 9.40
CA GLY A 90 -17.99 -12.32 8.28
C GLY A 90 -16.77 -11.40 8.46
N GLU A 91 -16.58 -10.84 9.67
CA GLU A 91 -15.42 -10.01 9.97
C GLU A 91 -14.12 -10.83 9.98
N LEU A 92 -14.09 -12.03 10.59
CA LEU A 92 -12.91 -12.91 10.57
C LEU A 92 -12.47 -13.27 9.14
N ILE A 93 -13.42 -13.53 8.24
CA ILE A 93 -13.14 -13.80 6.82
C ILE A 93 -12.57 -12.54 6.14
N ARG A 94 -13.15 -11.37 6.40
CA ARG A 94 -12.64 -10.09 5.88
C ARG A 94 -11.23 -9.80 6.37
N ASP A 95 -10.95 -10.05 7.64
CA ASP A 95 -9.61 -9.88 8.23
C ASP A 95 -8.59 -10.82 7.59
N LEU A 96 -8.94 -12.10 7.38
CA LEU A 96 -8.08 -13.07 6.69
C LEU A 96 -7.82 -12.66 5.23
N MET A 97 -8.84 -12.17 4.52
CA MET A 97 -8.69 -11.67 3.15
C MET A 97 -7.83 -10.42 3.11
N ALA A 98 -8.08 -9.44 3.98
CA ALA A 98 -7.33 -8.19 4.04
C ALA A 98 -5.86 -8.42 4.40
N ALA A 99 -5.60 -9.28 5.39
CA ALA A 99 -4.25 -9.67 5.77
C ALA A 99 -3.50 -10.34 4.61
N THR A 100 -4.16 -11.25 3.88
CA THR A 100 -3.56 -11.88 2.70
C THR A 100 -3.19 -10.86 1.64
N GLN A 101 -4.08 -9.87 1.37
CA GLN A 101 -3.78 -8.78 0.44
C GLN A 101 -2.59 -7.93 0.91
N LEU A 102 -2.50 -7.61 2.22
CA LEU A 102 -1.38 -6.85 2.75
C LEU A 102 -0.05 -7.60 2.56
N LEU A 103 -0.01 -8.89 2.93
CA LEU A 103 1.18 -9.73 2.79
C LEU A 103 1.60 -9.89 1.32
N GLN A 104 0.63 -10.13 0.43
CA GLN A 104 0.86 -10.23 -1.00
C GLN A 104 1.47 -8.94 -1.54
N ASP A 105 0.86 -7.78 -1.25
CA ASP A 105 1.32 -6.48 -1.71
C ASP A 105 2.70 -6.11 -1.15
N HIS A 106 2.99 -6.44 0.11
CA HIS A 106 4.29 -6.17 0.72
C HIS A 106 5.43 -6.96 0.07
N VAL A 107 5.18 -8.23 -0.25
CA VAL A 107 6.15 -9.07 -0.95
C VAL A 107 6.31 -8.63 -2.41
N ILE A 108 5.20 -8.33 -3.11
CA ILE A 108 5.24 -7.78 -4.47
C ILE A 108 6.02 -6.46 -4.48
N HIS A 109 5.74 -5.57 -3.54
CA HIS A 109 6.43 -4.28 -3.44
C HIS A 109 7.94 -4.48 -3.31
N PHE A 110 8.38 -5.29 -2.34
CA PHE A 110 9.78 -5.48 -2.10
C PHE A 110 10.49 -6.11 -3.30
N TYR A 111 10.00 -7.25 -3.80
CA TYR A 111 10.71 -7.99 -4.85
C TYR A 111 10.47 -7.40 -6.24
N HIS A 112 9.23 -7.11 -6.63
CA HIS A 112 8.90 -6.80 -8.02
C HIS A 112 8.88 -5.32 -8.35
N LEU A 113 8.67 -4.45 -7.35
CA LEU A 113 8.63 -3.01 -7.56
C LEU A 113 9.94 -2.33 -7.14
N GLN A 114 10.55 -2.75 -6.01
CA GLN A 114 11.66 -2.03 -5.41
C GLN A 114 13.01 -2.75 -5.44
N ALA A 115 13.07 -4.08 -5.49
CA ALA A 115 14.35 -4.80 -5.37
C ALA A 115 15.42 -4.32 -6.36
N LEU A 116 15.02 -3.99 -7.59
CA LEU A 116 15.93 -3.51 -8.63
C LEU A 116 16.52 -2.11 -8.39
N ASP A 117 16.11 -1.42 -7.33
CA ASP A 117 16.79 -0.20 -6.86
C ASP A 117 18.01 -0.52 -5.99
N TRP A 118 18.05 -1.72 -5.42
CA TRP A 118 19.06 -2.16 -4.46
C TRP A 118 19.94 -3.28 -4.99
N VAL A 119 19.40 -4.12 -5.87
CA VAL A 119 19.99 -5.36 -6.37
C VAL A 119 20.32 -5.20 -7.85
N ASN A 120 21.56 -5.52 -8.21
CA ASN A 120 22.03 -5.42 -9.60
C ASN A 120 22.01 -6.80 -10.28
N PRO A 121 21.17 -7.00 -11.31
CA PRO A 121 21.10 -8.26 -12.05
C PRO A 121 22.41 -8.67 -12.75
N ILE A 122 23.22 -7.68 -13.19
CA ILE A 122 24.51 -7.97 -13.83
C ILE A 122 25.49 -8.58 -12.82
N HIS A 123 25.51 -8.07 -11.58
CA HIS A 123 26.30 -8.67 -10.52
C HIS A 123 25.87 -10.11 -10.23
N ALA A 124 24.57 -10.39 -10.21
CA ALA A 124 24.07 -11.75 -9.99
C ALA A 124 24.51 -12.76 -11.08
N LEU A 125 24.63 -12.33 -12.33
CA LEU A 125 25.14 -13.17 -13.43
C LEU A 125 26.60 -13.56 -13.23
N ALA A 126 27.39 -12.71 -12.56
CA ALA A 126 28.81 -12.93 -12.28
C ALA A 126 29.05 -13.69 -10.95
N ALA A 127 28.01 -13.93 -10.13
CA ALA A 127 28.14 -14.58 -8.83
C ALA A 127 28.56 -16.06 -8.92
N ASP A 128 29.27 -16.54 -7.90
CA ASP A 128 29.49 -17.98 -7.69
C ASP A 128 28.32 -18.59 -6.88
N PRO A 129 27.52 -19.52 -7.45
CA PRO A 129 26.41 -20.15 -6.75
C PRO A 129 26.81 -20.88 -5.45
N LYS A 130 28.05 -21.40 -5.38
CA LYS A 130 28.57 -22.04 -4.15
C LYS A 130 28.83 -21.02 -3.06
N ALA A 131 29.37 -19.85 -3.41
CA ALA A 131 29.57 -18.77 -2.47
C ALA A 131 28.23 -18.15 -2.04
N ALA A 132 27.24 -18.03 -2.96
CA ALA A 132 25.89 -17.63 -2.64
C ALA A 132 25.21 -18.58 -1.65
N ALA A 133 25.32 -19.90 -1.85
CA ALA A 133 24.80 -20.91 -0.93
C ALA A 133 25.43 -20.79 0.47
N SER A 134 26.75 -20.55 0.54
CA SER A 134 27.44 -20.33 1.82
C SER A 134 27.00 -19.04 2.51
N ALA A 135 26.77 -17.97 1.75
CA ALA A 135 26.27 -16.69 2.27
C ALA A 135 24.83 -16.84 2.78
N ALA A 136 23.97 -17.53 2.05
CA ALA A 136 22.59 -17.81 2.44
C ALA A 136 22.52 -18.62 3.74
N ALA A 137 23.33 -19.67 3.89
CA ALA A 137 23.39 -20.45 5.12
C ALA A 137 23.77 -19.60 6.35
N LYS A 138 24.66 -18.61 6.18
CA LYS A 138 25.03 -17.66 7.24
C LYS A 138 23.94 -16.61 7.51
N GLY A 139 23.16 -16.25 6.48
CA GLY A 139 22.07 -15.29 6.56
C GLY A 139 20.79 -15.85 7.19
N GLY A 140 20.72 -17.16 7.47
CA GLY A 140 19.56 -17.79 8.11
C GLY A 140 18.39 -18.06 7.15
N TYR A 141 18.66 -18.16 5.84
CA TYR A 141 17.64 -18.49 4.85
C TYR A 141 17.20 -19.94 4.91
N SER A 142 15.94 -20.19 4.54
CA SER A 142 15.33 -21.53 4.56
C SER A 142 15.89 -22.47 3.48
N GLU A 143 16.25 -21.94 2.31
CA GLU A 143 16.85 -22.70 1.20
C GLU A 143 18.27 -22.18 0.92
N THR A 144 19.25 -23.09 0.95
CA THR A 144 20.68 -22.74 0.88
C THR A 144 21.48 -23.67 -0.02
N SER A 145 20.82 -24.49 -0.86
CA SER A 145 21.53 -25.43 -1.72
C SER A 145 22.21 -24.75 -2.93
N ILE A 146 23.33 -25.30 -3.34
CA ILE A 146 24.05 -24.83 -4.53
C ILE A 146 23.16 -24.98 -5.78
N GLU A 147 22.40 -26.07 -5.86
CA GLU A 147 21.50 -26.38 -6.98
C GLU A 147 20.44 -25.29 -7.15
N TYR A 148 19.84 -24.81 -6.06
CA TYR A 148 18.84 -23.75 -6.04
C TYR A 148 19.37 -22.47 -6.68
N PHE A 149 20.55 -21.98 -6.28
CA PHE A 149 21.14 -20.77 -6.85
C PHE A 149 21.69 -20.98 -8.27
N THR A 150 22.22 -22.16 -8.60
CA THR A 150 22.64 -22.50 -9.96
C THR A 150 21.48 -22.46 -10.93
N LYS A 151 20.33 -23.06 -10.55
CA LYS A 151 19.10 -23.06 -11.37
C LYS A 151 18.59 -21.64 -11.62
N ALA A 152 18.57 -20.80 -10.61
CA ALA A 152 18.16 -19.41 -10.73
C ALA A 152 19.11 -18.61 -11.65
N GLN A 153 20.43 -18.77 -11.46
CA GLN A 153 21.41 -18.09 -12.31
C GLN A 153 21.32 -18.55 -13.78
N THR A 154 21.11 -19.84 -14.03
CA THR A 154 20.89 -20.36 -15.38
C THR A 154 19.67 -19.71 -16.02
N ARG A 155 18.55 -19.65 -15.31
CA ARG A 155 17.34 -18.98 -15.81
C ARG A 155 17.56 -17.50 -16.12
N LEU A 156 18.36 -16.79 -15.34
CA LEU A 156 18.74 -15.40 -15.61
C LEU A 156 19.62 -15.29 -16.86
N LYS A 157 20.57 -16.21 -17.05
CA LYS A 157 21.42 -16.27 -18.26
C LYS A 157 20.59 -16.54 -19.52
N ASP A 158 19.69 -17.51 -19.48
CA ASP A 158 18.77 -17.82 -20.58
C ASP A 158 17.91 -16.60 -20.95
N LEU A 159 17.42 -15.84 -19.94
CA LEU A 159 16.67 -14.61 -20.18
C LEU A 159 17.51 -13.55 -20.91
N VAL A 160 18.76 -13.36 -20.49
CA VAL A 160 19.69 -12.41 -21.14
C VAL A 160 20.00 -12.85 -22.57
N GLU A 161 20.31 -14.14 -22.80
CA GLU A 161 20.63 -14.70 -24.12
C GLU A 161 19.44 -14.64 -25.07
N SER A 162 18.21 -14.75 -24.57
CA SER A 162 16.99 -14.61 -25.38
C SER A 162 16.76 -13.18 -25.91
N GLY A 163 17.43 -12.18 -25.35
CA GLY A 163 17.19 -10.75 -25.60
C GLY A 163 15.88 -10.22 -25.05
N GLN A 164 15.09 -11.04 -24.36
CA GLN A 164 13.80 -10.66 -23.74
C GLN A 164 14.00 -10.17 -22.31
N LEU A 165 14.80 -9.14 -22.12
CA LEU A 165 15.22 -8.66 -20.81
C LEU A 165 14.07 -8.09 -19.97
N GLY A 166 12.94 -7.69 -20.57
CA GLY A 166 11.80 -7.13 -19.87
C GLY A 166 12.21 -5.95 -18.98
N ILE A 167 11.84 -5.99 -17.72
CA ILE A 167 12.16 -4.93 -16.73
C ILE A 167 13.66 -4.78 -16.47
N PHE A 168 14.49 -5.78 -16.75
CA PHE A 168 15.93 -5.70 -16.59
C PHE A 168 16.63 -4.88 -17.68
N ALA A 169 15.94 -4.57 -18.81
CA ALA A 169 16.50 -3.79 -19.91
C ALA A 169 16.73 -2.30 -19.56
N ASN A 170 15.99 -1.76 -18.62
CA ASN A 170 15.90 -0.31 -18.36
C ASN A 170 16.48 0.11 -17.01
N GLY A 171 17.44 -0.62 -16.48
CA GLY A 171 18.14 -0.26 -15.25
C GLY A 171 19.45 0.49 -15.52
N TRP A 172 19.88 1.28 -14.55
CA TRP A 172 21.19 1.97 -14.56
C TRP A 172 22.23 1.10 -13.84
N TRP A 173 22.58 -0.04 -14.45
CA TRP A 173 23.35 -1.09 -13.77
C TRP A 173 24.80 -0.69 -13.45
N ASP A 174 25.33 0.36 -14.12
CA ASP A 174 26.66 0.92 -13.85
C ASP A 174 26.63 2.01 -12.76
N HIS A 175 25.47 2.29 -12.18
CA HIS A 175 25.34 3.33 -11.17
C HIS A 175 26.12 2.96 -9.88
N PRO A 176 26.96 3.87 -9.32
CA PRO A 176 27.79 3.57 -8.15
C PRO A 176 26.98 3.34 -6.86
N GLY A 177 25.70 3.61 -6.89
CA GLY A 177 24.75 3.32 -5.81
C GLY A 177 24.52 1.84 -5.55
N TYR A 178 24.86 0.92 -6.48
CA TYR A 178 24.75 -0.53 -6.26
C TYR A 178 25.97 -1.05 -5.50
N LYS A 179 25.78 -1.44 -4.23
CA LYS A 179 26.86 -1.79 -3.30
C LYS A 179 26.90 -3.27 -2.88
N LEU A 180 25.88 -4.06 -3.27
CA LEU A 180 25.81 -5.45 -2.84
C LEU A 180 26.83 -6.33 -3.57
N PRO A 181 27.43 -7.30 -2.85
CA PRO A 181 28.24 -8.35 -3.47
C PRO A 181 27.44 -9.15 -4.52
N PRO A 182 28.11 -9.73 -5.52
CA PRO A 182 27.47 -10.57 -6.54
C PRO A 182 26.61 -11.69 -5.95
N GLU A 183 27.07 -12.35 -4.92
CA GLU A 183 26.38 -13.47 -4.26
C GLU A 183 25.08 -13.02 -3.59
N VAL A 184 25.08 -11.87 -2.93
CA VAL A 184 23.85 -11.29 -2.33
C VAL A 184 22.87 -10.87 -3.43
N SER A 185 23.37 -10.35 -4.54
CA SER A 185 22.53 -10.02 -5.70
C SER A 185 21.89 -11.29 -6.30
N LEU A 186 22.63 -12.41 -6.37
CA LEU A 186 22.09 -13.69 -6.83
C LEU A 186 21.02 -14.23 -5.86
N ILE A 187 21.26 -14.18 -4.56
CA ILE A 187 20.29 -14.59 -3.53
C ILE A 187 19.00 -13.80 -3.72
N ALA A 188 19.06 -12.48 -3.72
CA ALA A 188 17.89 -11.61 -3.83
C ALA A 188 17.11 -11.80 -5.14
N LEU A 189 17.78 -12.02 -6.29
CA LEU A 189 17.12 -12.30 -7.56
C LEU A 189 16.54 -13.71 -7.63
N THR A 190 17.11 -14.69 -6.92
CA THR A 190 16.51 -16.01 -6.77
C THR A 190 15.18 -15.89 -6.04
N HIS A 191 15.14 -15.13 -4.95
CA HIS A 191 13.91 -14.88 -4.17
C HIS A 191 12.90 -14.01 -4.93
N TYR A 192 13.34 -13.09 -5.78
CA TYR A 192 12.48 -12.38 -6.75
C TYR A 192 11.69 -13.36 -7.62
N LEU A 193 12.36 -14.41 -8.14
CA LEU A 193 11.70 -15.43 -8.97
C LEU A 193 10.77 -16.34 -8.15
N GLU A 194 11.13 -16.66 -6.92
CA GLU A 194 10.30 -17.44 -6.00
C GLU A 194 9.05 -16.68 -5.60
N ALA A 195 9.17 -15.39 -5.27
CA ALA A 195 8.06 -14.53 -4.92
C ALA A 195 6.97 -14.43 -6.00
N LEU A 196 7.33 -14.58 -7.30
CA LEU A 196 6.35 -14.64 -8.39
C LEU A 196 5.43 -15.87 -8.29
N ALA A 197 5.95 -17.01 -7.88
CA ALA A 197 5.15 -18.22 -7.69
C ALA A 197 4.35 -18.14 -6.38
N TRP A 198 5.01 -17.72 -5.30
CA TRP A 198 4.43 -17.59 -3.98
C TRP A 198 3.19 -16.66 -3.96
N GLN A 199 3.30 -15.46 -4.55
CA GLN A 199 2.19 -14.49 -4.55
C GLN A 199 0.94 -15.02 -5.29
N ARG A 200 1.13 -15.87 -6.30
CA ARG A 200 0.04 -16.53 -7.01
C ARG A 200 -0.64 -17.58 -6.12
N GLU A 201 0.15 -18.35 -5.38
CA GLU A 201 -0.36 -19.41 -4.53
C GLU A 201 -1.15 -18.87 -3.35
N ILE A 202 -0.62 -17.88 -2.63
CA ILE A 202 -1.35 -17.30 -1.48
C ILE A 202 -2.64 -16.58 -1.88
N GLY A 203 -2.71 -16.05 -3.10
CA GLY A 203 -3.92 -15.45 -3.67
C GLY A 203 -5.10 -16.41 -3.77
N GLU A 204 -4.87 -17.73 -3.63
CA GLU A 204 -5.93 -18.74 -3.55
C GLU A 204 -6.85 -18.51 -2.34
N LEU A 205 -6.34 -17.97 -1.22
CA LEU A 205 -7.17 -17.64 -0.05
C LEU A 205 -8.25 -16.61 -0.43
N LEU A 206 -7.90 -15.60 -1.21
CA LEU A 206 -8.86 -14.61 -1.71
C LEU A 206 -9.92 -15.26 -2.64
N THR A 207 -9.53 -16.30 -3.38
CA THR A 207 -10.44 -17.05 -4.24
C THR A 207 -11.38 -17.94 -3.42
N ILE A 208 -10.87 -18.58 -2.36
CA ILE A 208 -11.69 -19.45 -1.47
C ILE A 208 -12.84 -18.65 -0.86
N PHE A 209 -12.57 -17.45 -0.32
CA PHE A 209 -13.59 -16.65 0.34
C PHE A 209 -14.32 -15.68 -0.59
N GLY A 210 -13.63 -15.11 -1.57
CA GLY A 210 -14.17 -14.08 -2.47
C GLY A 210 -14.53 -14.58 -3.87
N GLY A 211 -14.36 -15.89 -4.15
CA GLY A 211 -14.74 -16.54 -5.42
C GLY A 211 -13.81 -16.28 -6.59
N LYS A 212 -12.89 -15.32 -6.48
CA LYS A 212 -11.90 -14.96 -7.52
C LYS A 212 -10.74 -14.13 -6.93
N ASN A 213 -9.63 -14.10 -7.66
CA ASN A 213 -8.53 -13.14 -7.47
C ASN A 213 -7.93 -12.84 -8.87
N PRO A 214 -7.66 -11.59 -9.25
CA PRO A 214 -7.86 -10.32 -8.52
C PRO A 214 -9.34 -9.89 -8.42
N HIS A 215 -9.57 -8.86 -7.63
CA HIS A 215 -10.90 -8.28 -7.35
C HIS A 215 -11.88 -9.31 -6.74
N PRO A 216 -11.55 -9.90 -5.59
CA PRO A 216 -12.44 -10.82 -4.89
C PRO A 216 -13.75 -10.13 -4.55
N ASN A 217 -14.85 -10.88 -4.57
CA ASN A 217 -16.14 -10.31 -4.20
C ASN A 217 -16.14 -9.95 -2.71
N VAL A 218 -16.91 -8.92 -2.40
CA VAL A 218 -17.30 -8.50 -1.04
C VAL A 218 -18.81 -8.21 -1.07
N ALA A 219 -19.43 -8.10 0.08
CA ALA A 219 -20.87 -7.84 0.15
C ALA A 219 -21.18 -6.93 1.33
N VAL A 220 -22.16 -6.02 1.16
CA VAL A 220 -22.75 -5.24 2.25
C VAL A 220 -23.51 -6.20 3.18
N GLY A 221 -23.07 -6.31 4.41
CA GLY A 221 -23.66 -7.21 5.42
C GLY A 221 -22.75 -8.37 5.82
N GLY A 222 -21.58 -8.56 5.19
CA GLY A 222 -20.66 -9.62 5.60
C GLY A 222 -19.75 -10.14 4.50
N ALA A 223 -19.38 -11.43 4.61
CA ALA A 223 -18.60 -12.12 3.59
C ALA A 223 -19.51 -12.63 2.45
N PRO A 224 -18.98 -12.69 1.20
CA PRO A 224 -19.77 -13.09 0.03
C PRO A 224 -19.92 -14.62 -0.10
N CYS A 225 -19.44 -15.39 0.87
CA CYS A 225 -19.47 -16.84 0.85
C CYS A 225 -20.28 -17.40 2.01
N ALA A 226 -21.00 -18.50 1.76
CA ALA A 226 -21.54 -19.35 2.81
C ALA A 226 -20.48 -20.37 3.26
N ILE A 227 -20.64 -20.93 4.45
CA ILE A 227 -19.85 -22.06 4.95
C ILE A 227 -20.75 -23.29 4.97
N SER A 228 -20.29 -24.40 4.36
CA SER A 228 -20.96 -25.69 4.41
C SER A 228 -19.96 -26.76 4.84
N VAL A 229 -20.24 -27.41 5.98
CA VAL A 229 -19.38 -28.45 6.54
C VAL A 229 -19.96 -29.86 6.35
N ASP A 230 -21.24 -29.97 6.04
CA ASP A 230 -22.00 -31.23 5.97
C ASP A 230 -22.82 -31.43 4.67
N GLY A 231 -22.72 -30.48 3.73
CA GLY A 231 -23.46 -30.55 2.47
C GLY A 231 -24.96 -30.29 2.60
N SER A 232 -25.39 -29.59 3.63
CA SER A 232 -26.81 -29.41 3.97
C SER A 232 -27.46 -28.13 3.42
N LEU A 233 -26.74 -27.30 2.67
CA LEU A 233 -27.26 -26.04 2.15
C LEU A 233 -28.31 -26.29 1.03
N PRO A 234 -29.43 -25.56 1.06
CA PRO A 234 -30.50 -25.75 0.09
C PRO A 234 -30.12 -25.29 -1.32
N GLY A 235 -30.81 -25.86 -2.34
CA GLY A 235 -30.69 -25.35 -3.71
C GLY A 235 -29.35 -25.59 -4.40
N GLY A 236 -28.52 -26.51 -3.91
CA GLY A 236 -27.20 -26.79 -4.49
C GLY A 236 -26.14 -25.75 -4.13
N ALA A 237 -26.39 -24.86 -3.16
CA ALA A 237 -25.48 -23.84 -2.72
C ALA A 237 -24.17 -24.40 -2.12
N ASP A 238 -24.15 -25.68 -1.72
CA ASP A 238 -22.94 -26.38 -1.26
C ASP A 238 -21.80 -26.36 -2.28
N ALA A 239 -22.11 -26.38 -3.58
CA ALA A 239 -21.12 -26.37 -4.65
C ALA A 239 -20.27 -25.09 -4.69
N THR A 240 -20.79 -23.98 -4.14
CA THR A 240 -20.12 -22.67 -4.10
C THR A 240 -19.75 -22.23 -2.68
N ALA A 241 -20.14 -22.99 -1.67
CA ALA A 241 -19.84 -22.72 -0.27
C ALA A 241 -18.40 -23.10 0.08
N VAL A 242 -17.86 -22.45 1.09
CA VAL A 242 -16.57 -22.82 1.66
C VAL A 242 -16.73 -24.12 2.46
N SER A 243 -16.08 -25.17 1.99
CA SER A 243 -16.08 -26.49 2.62
C SER A 243 -14.98 -26.63 3.67
N MET A 244 -15.02 -27.72 4.45
CA MET A 244 -13.92 -28.10 5.36
C MET A 244 -12.58 -28.21 4.63
N THR A 245 -12.54 -28.73 3.40
CA THR A 245 -11.32 -28.78 2.58
C THR A 245 -10.81 -27.39 2.28
N GLY A 246 -11.68 -26.43 1.94
CA GLY A 246 -11.30 -25.03 1.75
C GLY A 246 -10.72 -24.40 3.02
N LEU A 247 -11.34 -24.64 4.19
CA LEU A 247 -10.85 -24.12 5.47
C LEU A 247 -9.47 -24.74 5.87
N ILE A 248 -9.26 -26.02 5.60
CA ILE A 248 -7.95 -26.67 5.79
C ILE A 248 -6.91 -26.03 4.84
N ARG A 249 -7.29 -25.78 3.58
CA ARG A 249 -6.39 -25.13 2.61
C ARG A 249 -6.01 -23.72 3.06
N VAL A 250 -6.94 -22.93 3.61
CA VAL A 250 -6.65 -21.62 4.22
C VAL A 250 -5.56 -21.73 5.29
N ARG A 251 -5.64 -22.74 6.18
CA ARG A 251 -4.60 -22.97 7.20
C ARG A 251 -3.23 -23.28 6.61
N GLN A 252 -3.20 -24.08 5.54
CA GLN A 252 -1.95 -24.39 4.82
C GLN A 252 -1.35 -23.14 4.18
N LEU A 253 -2.18 -22.29 3.54
CA LEU A 253 -1.74 -21.04 2.93
C LEU A 253 -1.17 -20.06 3.97
N ILE A 254 -1.75 -19.98 5.16
CA ILE A 254 -1.19 -19.19 6.28
C ILE A 254 0.19 -19.73 6.67
N GLY A 255 0.38 -21.05 6.69
CA GLY A 255 1.69 -21.67 6.90
C GLY A 255 2.71 -21.26 5.84
N LEU A 256 2.34 -21.34 4.56
CA LEU A 256 3.20 -20.92 3.45
C LEU A 256 3.58 -19.43 3.51
N MET A 257 2.64 -18.56 3.92
CA MET A 257 2.92 -17.14 4.12
C MET A 257 3.96 -16.96 5.22
N ARG A 258 3.80 -17.65 6.35
CA ARG A 258 4.75 -17.57 7.48
C ARG A 258 6.13 -18.07 7.08
N ASP A 259 6.22 -19.24 6.43
CA ASP A 259 7.49 -19.84 6.05
C ASP A 259 8.29 -18.93 5.11
N PHE A 260 7.61 -18.27 4.14
CA PHE A 260 8.28 -17.33 3.24
C PHE A 260 8.72 -16.05 3.95
N ILE A 261 7.88 -15.50 4.84
CA ILE A 261 8.21 -14.28 5.58
C ILE A 261 9.40 -14.54 6.51
N ASP A 262 9.38 -15.62 7.27
CA ASP A 262 10.42 -15.94 8.24
C ASP A 262 11.72 -16.43 7.58
N GLY A 263 11.61 -17.26 6.54
CA GLY A 263 12.76 -17.92 5.93
C GLY A 263 13.37 -17.21 4.73
N VAL A 264 12.69 -16.22 4.15
CA VAL A 264 13.11 -15.53 2.92
C VAL A 264 13.04 -14.02 3.06
N TYR A 265 11.86 -13.46 3.33
CA TYR A 265 11.64 -12.02 3.24
C TYR A 265 12.38 -11.23 4.34
N LEU A 266 12.27 -11.62 5.60
CA LEU A 266 12.97 -10.95 6.70
C LEU A 266 14.51 -11.10 6.60
N PRO A 267 15.08 -12.28 6.27
CA PRO A 267 16.50 -12.41 5.98
C PRO A 267 16.98 -11.50 4.83
N ASP A 268 16.22 -11.37 3.74
CA ASP A 268 16.57 -10.47 2.64
C ASP A 268 16.59 -8.99 3.09
N LEU A 269 15.60 -8.56 3.86
CA LEU A 269 15.57 -7.21 4.41
C LEU A 269 16.80 -6.89 5.28
N ALA A 270 17.19 -7.83 6.14
CA ALA A 270 18.35 -7.68 6.98
C ALA A 270 19.67 -7.67 6.15
N THR A 271 19.79 -8.57 5.18
CA THR A 271 20.98 -8.71 4.34
C THR A 271 21.17 -7.49 3.45
N ILE A 272 20.12 -7.07 2.74
CA ILE A 272 20.16 -5.91 1.85
C ILE A 272 20.31 -4.63 2.68
N GLY A 273 19.55 -4.46 3.76
CA GLY A 273 19.68 -3.31 4.67
C GLY A 273 21.07 -3.18 5.27
N GLY A 274 21.72 -4.30 5.59
CA GLY A 274 23.12 -4.31 6.04
C GLY A 274 24.11 -3.75 5.03
N GLY A 275 23.85 -3.93 3.74
CA GLY A 275 24.65 -3.36 2.64
C GLY A 275 24.37 -1.88 2.37
N TYR A 276 23.26 -1.35 2.86
CA TYR A 276 22.80 0.02 2.60
C TYR A 276 22.50 0.81 3.88
N LYS A 277 23.38 0.70 4.88
CA LYS A 277 23.19 1.38 6.19
C LYS A 277 23.05 2.90 6.08
N ASP A 278 23.66 3.51 5.08
CA ASP A 278 23.55 4.95 4.81
C ASP A 278 22.11 5.39 4.42
N TRP A 279 21.25 4.46 3.99
CA TRP A 279 19.85 4.71 3.65
C TRP A 279 18.90 4.68 4.86
N PHE A 280 19.43 4.41 6.05
CA PHE A 280 18.72 4.57 7.31
C PHE A 280 18.89 5.98 7.94
N SER A 281 19.55 6.90 7.24
CA SER A 281 19.79 8.28 7.72
C SER A 281 19.30 9.35 6.76
N ARG A 282 18.51 9.01 5.73
CA ARG A 282 17.97 9.95 4.73
C ARG A 282 16.53 9.57 4.33
N GLY A 283 15.80 10.55 3.80
CA GLY A 283 14.41 10.35 3.41
C GLY A 283 13.45 10.44 4.58
N GLU A 284 13.81 11.16 5.63
CA GLU A 284 12.89 11.59 6.68
C GLU A 284 11.83 12.52 6.09
N ASN A 285 10.60 12.45 6.58
CA ASN A 285 9.49 13.22 6.04
C ASN A 285 8.87 14.21 7.05
N VAL A 286 7.55 14.44 6.92
CA VAL A 286 6.76 15.39 7.71
C VAL A 286 6.70 15.13 9.23
N ARG A 287 7.30 14.05 9.74
CA ARG A 287 7.38 13.66 11.15
C ARG A 287 6.03 13.36 11.83
N ASN A 288 4.92 13.37 11.08
CA ASN A 288 3.57 13.15 11.57
C ASN A 288 3.00 11.86 10.95
N PHE A 289 2.31 11.06 11.75
CA PHE A 289 1.83 9.74 11.36
C PHE A 289 0.35 9.58 11.69
N LEU A 290 -0.40 8.99 10.76
CA LEU A 290 -1.84 8.79 10.86
C LEU A 290 -2.22 7.34 10.56
N THR A 291 -3.12 6.80 11.38
CA THR A 291 -3.79 5.51 11.13
C THR A 291 -5.29 5.63 11.40
N TYR A 292 -6.10 4.89 10.64
CA TYR A 292 -7.55 4.83 10.87
C TYR A 292 -7.96 3.67 11.75
N GLY A 293 -7.04 2.78 12.07
CA GLY A 293 -7.25 1.61 12.89
C GLY A 293 -7.90 0.46 12.13
N ASP A 294 -7.38 -0.75 12.31
CA ASP A 294 -7.94 -1.99 11.73
C ASP A 294 -7.42 -3.22 12.48
N PHE A 295 -7.96 -4.40 12.13
CA PHE A 295 -7.58 -5.67 12.71
C PHE A 295 -7.75 -5.74 14.24
N ALA A 296 -8.63 -4.90 14.79
CA ALA A 296 -8.95 -4.89 16.21
C ALA A 296 -9.76 -6.14 16.57
N GLY A 297 -9.26 -6.92 17.53
CA GLY A 297 -9.93 -8.12 18.04
C GLY A 297 -9.62 -8.33 19.51
N PRO A 298 -10.27 -9.30 20.20
CA PRO A 298 -10.14 -9.52 21.65
C PRO A 298 -8.72 -9.75 22.15
N ALA A 299 -7.75 -10.00 21.27
CA ALA A 299 -6.35 -10.19 21.57
C ALA A 299 -5.47 -9.00 21.12
N ALA A 300 -6.00 -7.80 21.04
CA ALA A 300 -5.30 -6.60 20.58
C ALA A 300 -3.98 -6.30 21.33
N ASN A 301 -3.84 -6.75 22.59
CA ASN A 301 -2.66 -6.46 23.40
C ASN A 301 -1.43 -7.31 23.07
N ASN A 302 -1.56 -8.42 22.34
CA ASN A 302 -0.46 -9.35 22.03
C ASN A 302 -0.36 -9.71 20.53
N GLY A 303 -0.98 -8.94 19.61
CA GLY A 303 -0.98 -9.23 18.19
C GLY A 303 -1.06 -7.97 17.34
N PHE A 304 -1.15 -8.14 16.01
CA PHE A 304 -1.33 -7.06 15.08
C PHE A 304 -2.77 -6.53 15.13
N GLY A 305 -2.97 -5.48 15.89
CA GLY A 305 -4.19 -4.67 15.91
C GLY A 305 -3.75 -3.22 15.92
N VAL A 306 -4.06 -2.47 14.86
CA VAL A 306 -3.62 -1.08 14.70
C VAL A 306 -4.63 -0.13 15.34
N PRO A 307 -4.26 0.64 16.36
CA PRO A 307 -5.15 1.66 16.90
C PRO A 307 -5.42 2.80 15.91
N ARG A 308 -6.59 3.42 15.99
CA ARG A 308 -6.88 4.68 15.31
C ARG A 308 -6.24 5.83 16.07
N GLY A 309 -5.51 6.71 15.37
CA GLY A 309 -4.92 7.87 16.00
C GLY A 309 -3.93 8.62 15.12
N ALA A 310 -3.42 9.71 15.66
CA ALA A 310 -2.34 10.49 15.06
C ALA A 310 -1.21 10.66 16.08
N VAL A 311 0.03 10.58 15.59
CA VAL A 311 1.25 10.92 16.33
C VAL A 311 1.89 12.09 15.60
N LEU A 312 2.08 13.21 16.30
CA LEU A 312 2.74 14.39 15.75
C LEU A 312 4.19 14.45 16.23
N ASP A 313 5.05 14.95 15.38
CA ASP A 313 6.45 15.23 15.65
C ASP A 313 7.24 14.06 16.28
N ARG A 314 6.80 12.81 15.97
CA ARG A 314 7.36 11.56 16.53
C ARG A 314 7.21 11.42 18.05
N ASP A 315 6.29 12.15 18.67
CA ASP A 315 6.01 12.00 20.10
C ASP A 315 5.26 10.70 20.37
N LEU A 316 6.00 9.62 20.64
CA LEU A 316 5.44 8.30 20.95
C LEU A 316 4.73 8.24 22.32
N SER A 317 4.81 9.29 23.13
CA SER A 317 4.12 9.34 24.43
C SER A 317 2.64 9.69 24.31
N THR A 318 2.21 10.18 23.12
CA THR A 318 0.86 10.72 22.92
C THR A 318 0.24 10.22 21.63
N ILE A 319 -0.88 9.51 21.74
CA ILE A 319 -1.75 9.21 20.60
C ILE A 319 -2.92 10.18 20.63
N LEU A 320 -3.00 11.04 19.63
CA LEU A 320 -4.10 11.99 19.48
C LEU A 320 -5.31 11.30 18.84
N PRO A 321 -6.54 11.50 19.37
CA PRO A 321 -7.73 10.86 18.84
C PRO A 321 -8.10 11.40 17.46
N VAL A 322 -8.47 10.50 16.54
CA VAL A 322 -8.92 10.81 15.18
C VAL A 322 -10.42 10.54 15.07
N ASP A 323 -11.18 11.59 14.82
CA ASP A 323 -12.60 11.55 14.50
C ASP A 323 -12.81 11.87 13.03
N LEU A 324 -13.26 10.87 12.26
CA LEU A 324 -13.50 10.96 10.82
C LEU A 324 -14.80 11.70 10.47
N THR A 325 -15.63 12.02 11.46
CA THR A 325 -16.88 12.77 11.31
C THR A 325 -16.70 14.27 11.56
N ASP A 326 -15.61 14.63 12.22
CA ASP A 326 -15.28 16.02 12.58
C ASP A 326 -14.78 16.78 11.34
N PRO A 327 -15.51 17.81 10.86
CA PRO A 327 -15.16 18.52 9.65
C PRO A 327 -13.85 19.31 9.72
N GLU A 328 -13.31 19.51 10.92
CA GLU A 328 -12.04 20.23 11.11
C GLU A 328 -10.83 19.28 11.19
N GLN A 329 -11.06 17.97 11.33
CA GLN A 329 -9.95 17.03 11.47
C GLN A 329 -9.37 16.56 10.16
N ILE A 330 -10.22 16.23 9.16
CA ILE A 330 -9.74 15.79 7.85
C ILE A 330 -10.29 16.73 6.80
N GLN A 331 -9.39 17.42 6.12
CA GLN A 331 -9.72 18.33 5.05
C GLN A 331 -8.81 18.09 3.84
N GLU A 332 -9.38 18.07 2.65
CA GLU A 332 -8.65 18.01 1.39
C GLU A 332 -8.51 19.40 0.79
N TYR A 333 -7.28 19.84 0.54
CA TYR A 333 -6.94 21.11 -0.08
C TYR A 333 -6.61 20.91 -1.55
N VAL A 334 -6.89 21.95 -2.37
CA VAL A 334 -6.69 21.92 -3.82
C VAL A 334 -5.90 23.13 -4.35
N ALA A 335 -5.27 23.90 -3.48
CA ALA A 335 -4.48 25.09 -3.84
C ALA A 335 -3.44 24.78 -4.94
N HIS A 336 -2.79 23.63 -4.89
CA HIS A 336 -1.82 23.16 -5.88
C HIS A 336 -2.30 21.97 -6.72
N SER A 337 -3.62 21.67 -6.67
CA SER A 337 -4.21 20.56 -7.41
C SER A 337 -5.06 21.05 -8.58
N TRP A 338 -5.19 20.24 -9.64
CA TRP A 338 -6.00 20.56 -10.82
C TRP A 338 -7.51 20.32 -10.58
N TYR A 339 -8.00 20.86 -9.48
CA TYR A 339 -9.42 20.87 -9.11
C TYR A 339 -9.85 22.29 -8.74
N LYS A 340 -11.17 22.50 -8.74
CA LYS A 340 -11.78 23.71 -8.18
C LYS A 340 -12.95 23.36 -7.28
N TYR A 341 -13.08 24.10 -6.21
CA TYR A 341 -14.22 24.06 -5.31
C TYR A 341 -15.19 25.20 -5.59
N GLY A 342 -16.51 24.95 -5.43
CA GLY A 342 -17.54 25.96 -5.64
C GLY A 342 -17.41 27.18 -4.73
N GLY A 343 -16.85 27.00 -3.54
CA GLY A 343 -16.56 28.07 -2.56
C GLY A 343 -15.20 28.75 -2.71
N GLY A 344 -14.39 28.37 -3.71
CA GLY A 344 -12.99 28.81 -3.87
C GLY A 344 -11.98 27.80 -3.31
N ASN A 345 -10.71 27.95 -3.71
CA ASN A 345 -9.65 26.98 -3.43
C ASN A 345 -8.80 27.29 -2.18
N ASP A 346 -9.11 28.37 -1.46
CA ASP A 346 -8.31 28.84 -0.31
C ASP A 346 -8.59 28.05 0.98
N GLY A 347 -9.58 27.17 0.97
CA GLY A 347 -9.96 26.32 2.11
C GLY A 347 -10.05 24.85 1.76
N GLY A 348 -9.81 23.99 2.77
CA GLY A 348 -10.02 22.55 2.64
C GLY A 348 -11.49 22.16 2.82
N LEU A 349 -11.91 21.08 2.16
CA LEU A 349 -13.24 20.50 2.37
C LEU A 349 -13.13 19.15 3.08
N HIS A 350 -13.98 18.97 4.09
CA HIS A 350 -14.18 17.64 4.68
C HIS A 350 -14.83 16.70 3.66
N PRO A 351 -14.49 15.40 3.60
CA PRO A 351 -14.99 14.49 2.55
C PRO A 351 -16.52 14.40 2.45
N PHE A 352 -17.29 14.53 3.53
CA PHE A 352 -18.76 14.62 3.43
C PHE A 352 -19.26 15.86 2.67
N ALA A 353 -18.49 16.94 2.65
CA ALA A 353 -18.76 18.14 1.85
C ALA A 353 -17.86 18.19 0.61
N GLY A 354 -17.12 17.10 0.34
CA GLY A 354 -16.12 17.05 -0.71
C GLY A 354 -16.70 17.24 -2.11
N GLU A 355 -15.96 17.96 -2.93
CA GLU A 355 -16.26 18.22 -4.33
C GLU A 355 -15.17 17.62 -5.23
N THR A 356 -15.59 17.11 -6.41
CA THR A 356 -14.69 16.60 -7.42
C THR A 356 -15.01 17.27 -8.75
N THR A 357 -14.56 18.53 -8.88
CA THR A 357 -14.70 19.32 -10.11
C THR A 357 -13.31 19.53 -10.72
N LEU A 358 -13.12 19.02 -11.93
CA LEU A 358 -11.85 19.08 -12.64
C LEU A 358 -11.55 20.49 -13.16
N ASP A 359 -10.29 20.93 -13.02
CA ASP A 359 -9.81 22.20 -13.55
C ASP A 359 -8.33 22.08 -13.95
N TYR A 360 -8.08 21.44 -15.11
CA TYR A 360 -6.71 21.23 -15.58
C TYR A 360 -6.09 22.52 -16.11
N THR A 361 -5.10 23.01 -15.39
CA THR A 361 -4.33 24.21 -15.73
C THR A 361 -2.83 23.93 -15.86
N GLY A 362 -2.47 22.64 -15.87
CA GLY A 362 -1.09 22.17 -15.88
C GLY A 362 -0.40 22.25 -17.24
N PRO A 363 0.84 21.74 -17.32
CA PRO A 363 1.63 21.78 -18.54
C PRO A 363 0.98 20.99 -19.67
N LYS A 364 1.04 21.55 -20.89
CA LYS A 364 0.57 20.91 -22.12
C LYS A 364 1.77 20.38 -22.93
N PRO A 365 1.60 19.36 -23.78
CA PRO A 365 2.65 18.91 -24.68
C PRO A 365 3.14 20.00 -25.65
N PRO A 366 4.45 20.08 -25.96
CA PRO A 366 5.56 19.37 -25.34
C PRO A 366 5.77 19.83 -23.91
N PHE A 367 6.03 18.91 -23.00
CA PHE A 367 5.96 19.09 -21.55
C PHE A 367 6.78 20.28 -21.06
N ALA A 368 6.11 21.29 -20.53
CA ALA A 368 6.73 22.30 -19.70
C ALA A 368 7.07 21.71 -18.31
N GLN A 369 8.01 22.33 -17.61
CA GLN A 369 8.32 22.03 -16.23
C GLN A 369 7.15 22.40 -15.33
N LEU A 370 6.99 21.69 -14.21
CA LEU A 370 6.02 22.03 -13.18
C LEU A 370 6.41 23.38 -12.52
N ASP A 371 5.42 24.12 -12.08
CA ASP A 371 5.61 25.39 -11.36
C ASP A 371 5.08 25.19 -9.93
N GLY A 372 5.98 25.12 -8.95
CA GLY A 372 5.63 24.90 -7.55
C GLY A 372 4.79 26.03 -6.92
N GLY A 373 4.71 27.20 -7.56
CA GLY A 373 3.83 28.30 -7.18
C GLY A 373 2.41 28.24 -7.79
N LYS A 374 2.13 27.18 -8.58
CA LYS A 374 0.84 26.98 -9.25
C LYS A 374 0.29 25.60 -8.94
N THR A 375 -0.82 25.23 -9.60
CA THR A 375 -1.36 23.88 -9.57
C THR A 375 -0.48 22.95 -10.41
N TYR A 376 -0.12 21.78 -9.87
CA TYR A 376 0.81 20.87 -10.55
C TYR A 376 0.47 19.36 -10.40
N SER A 377 -0.62 18.99 -9.74
CA SER A 377 -0.97 17.58 -9.49
C SER A 377 -2.46 17.30 -9.65
N TRP A 378 -2.82 16.07 -10.06
CA TRP A 378 -4.18 15.54 -9.93
C TRP A 378 -4.46 14.95 -8.53
N VAL A 379 -3.50 14.93 -7.63
CA VAL A 379 -3.70 14.49 -6.25
C VAL A 379 -4.13 15.69 -5.42
N LYS A 380 -5.16 15.54 -4.58
CA LYS A 380 -5.51 16.53 -3.57
C LYS A 380 -4.53 16.47 -2.41
N ALA A 381 -4.49 17.50 -1.57
CA ALA A 381 -3.63 17.57 -0.40
C ALA A 381 -4.44 17.38 0.90
N PRO A 382 -4.68 16.15 1.37
CA PRO A 382 -5.35 15.95 2.66
C PRO A 382 -4.45 16.39 3.81
N ARG A 383 -5.09 16.96 4.84
CA ARG A 383 -4.44 17.39 6.09
C ARG A 383 -5.28 16.93 7.28
N TRP A 384 -4.62 16.49 8.34
CA TRP A 384 -5.25 16.26 9.63
C TRP A 384 -4.99 17.46 10.52
N ARG A 385 -6.05 18.21 10.87
CA ARG A 385 -5.95 19.49 11.63
C ARG A 385 -4.88 20.43 11.04
N GLY A 386 -4.80 20.51 9.71
CA GLY A 386 -3.82 21.32 9.00
C GLY A 386 -2.40 20.78 8.96
N HIS A 387 -2.14 19.56 9.44
CA HIS A 387 -0.83 18.90 9.37
C HIS A 387 -0.77 17.91 8.19
N PRO A 388 0.29 17.91 7.39
CA PRO A 388 0.58 16.82 6.48
C PRO A 388 0.96 15.56 7.28
N MET A 389 0.44 14.41 6.86
CA MET A 389 0.59 13.14 7.58
C MET A 389 1.17 12.06 6.67
N GLU A 390 2.12 11.27 7.17
CA GLU A 390 2.48 9.99 6.55
C GLU A 390 1.51 8.90 6.99
N THR A 391 1.08 8.06 6.05
CA THR A 391 0.33 6.83 6.31
C THR A 391 1.08 5.63 5.74
N GLY A 392 0.79 4.43 6.21
CA GLY A 392 1.40 3.20 5.71
C GLY A 392 2.09 2.38 6.78
N PRO A 393 2.91 1.40 6.39
CA PRO A 393 3.56 0.48 7.33
C PRO A 393 4.40 1.19 8.40
N LEU A 394 5.13 2.26 8.06
CA LEU A 394 5.87 3.04 9.06
C LEU A 394 4.92 3.73 10.04
N ALA A 395 3.85 4.35 9.57
CA ALA A 395 2.86 5.00 10.43
C ALA A 395 2.19 3.98 11.38
N ARG A 396 1.85 2.79 10.89
CA ARG A 396 1.30 1.72 11.72
C ARG A 396 2.30 1.21 12.76
N LEU A 397 3.56 1.04 12.37
CA LEU A 397 4.61 0.66 13.31
C LEU A 397 4.81 1.72 14.41
N VAL A 398 4.85 3.01 14.03
CA VAL A 398 4.91 4.14 14.99
C VAL A 398 3.71 4.11 15.93
N MET A 399 2.51 3.89 15.41
CA MET A 399 1.29 3.81 16.21
C MET A 399 1.32 2.63 17.19
N LEU A 400 1.79 1.46 16.75
CA LEU A 400 1.96 0.28 17.61
C LEU A 400 2.98 0.55 18.73
N HIS A 401 4.07 1.25 18.43
CA HIS A 401 5.04 1.66 19.44
C HIS A 401 4.44 2.66 20.44
N ALA A 402 3.70 3.67 19.98
CA ALA A 402 3.02 4.64 20.85
C ALA A 402 1.93 3.98 21.72
N ALA A 403 1.31 2.91 21.24
CA ALA A 403 0.30 2.13 21.96
C ALA A 403 0.91 1.04 22.88
N ASP A 404 2.22 1.05 23.11
CA ASP A 404 2.93 0.07 23.93
C ASP A 404 2.76 -1.39 23.50
N ASN A 405 2.59 -1.65 22.19
CA ASN A 405 2.48 -3.01 21.67
C ASN A 405 3.81 -3.77 21.85
N ILE A 406 3.80 -4.76 22.73
CA ILE A 406 5.01 -5.50 23.15
C ILE A 406 5.63 -6.23 21.95
N ALA A 407 4.84 -6.95 21.17
CA ALA A 407 5.34 -7.73 20.03
C ALA A 407 6.00 -6.83 18.96
N ALA A 408 5.40 -5.67 18.66
CA ALA A 408 5.98 -4.71 17.73
C ALA A 408 7.30 -4.13 18.27
N LYS A 409 7.35 -3.76 19.55
CA LYS A 409 8.57 -3.24 20.18
C LYS A 409 9.70 -4.25 20.19
N GLU A 410 9.44 -5.49 20.60
CA GLU A 410 10.43 -6.57 20.65
C GLU A 410 10.97 -6.90 19.26
N LEU A 411 10.09 -7.08 18.27
CA LEU A 411 10.50 -7.40 16.90
C LEU A 411 11.30 -6.25 16.26
N THR A 412 10.87 -4.99 16.47
CA THR A 412 11.61 -3.81 15.98
C THR A 412 13.00 -3.75 16.62
N ALA A 413 13.08 -3.90 17.93
CA ALA A 413 14.36 -3.89 18.66
C ALA A 413 15.31 -5.00 18.18
N ALA A 414 14.81 -6.23 18.03
CA ALA A 414 15.60 -7.36 17.54
C ALA A 414 16.12 -7.10 16.10
N THR A 415 15.27 -6.59 15.21
CA THR A 415 15.65 -6.31 13.82
C THR A 415 16.68 -5.19 13.72
N LEU A 416 16.51 -4.11 14.46
CA LEU A 416 17.47 -3.00 14.50
C LEU A 416 18.80 -3.41 15.14
N ALA A 417 18.76 -4.24 16.20
CA ALA A 417 19.97 -4.78 16.82
C ALA A 417 20.79 -5.64 15.86
N GLN A 418 20.14 -6.48 15.05
CA GLN A 418 20.80 -7.27 14.00
C GLN A 418 21.55 -6.38 13.00
N LEU A 419 21.02 -5.21 12.70
CA LEU A 419 21.62 -4.23 11.80
C LEU A 419 22.60 -3.27 12.51
N ALA A 420 22.70 -3.33 13.83
CA ALA A 420 23.41 -2.38 14.69
C ALA A 420 22.98 -0.93 14.44
N LEU A 421 21.65 -0.69 14.43
CA LEU A 421 21.01 0.61 14.18
C LEU A 421 20.23 1.10 15.41
N PRO A 422 20.15 2.42 15.65
CA PRO A 422 19.29 3.01 16.67
C PRO A 422 17.83 2.98 16.23
N PHE A 423 16.90 3.21 17.18
CA PHE A 423 15.47 3.25 16.88
C PHE A 423 15.11 4.28 15.81
N ASP A 424 15.71 5.48 15.85
CA ASP A 424 15.40 6.56 14.89
C ASP A 424 15.69 6.20 13.43
N ALA A 425 16.43 5.12 13.19
CA ALA A 425 16.68 4.60 11.84
C ALA A 425 15.40 4.16 11.11
N ILE A 426 14.30 3.88 11.83
CA ILE A 426 13.01 3.57 11.21
C ILE A 426 12.43 4.76 10.41
N TYR A 427 12.77 5.99 10.79
CA TYR A 427 12.27 7.21 10.14
C TYR A 427 13.10 7.58 8.90
N SER A 428 13.20 6.66 7.96
CA SER A 428 14.07 6.81 6.79
C SER A 428 13.53 6.07 5.57
N THR A 429 14.16 6.23 4.44
CA THR A 429 13.83 5.48 3.22
C THR A 429 13.88 3.97 3.46
N PHE A 430 14.99 3.41 3.97
CA PHE A 430 15.06 1.97 4.22
C PHE A 430 14.26 1.56 5.46
N GLY A 431 14.06 2.46 6.40
CA GLY A 431 13.20 2.25 7.57
C GLY A 431 11.74 1.96 7.19
N ARG A 432 11.18 2.61 6.14
CA ARG A 432 9.84 2.28 5.61
C ARG A 432 9.77 0.87 5.06
N ILE A 433 10.84 0.41 4.40
CA ILE A 433 10.94 -0.96 3.87
C ILE A 433 10.99 -1.94 5.03
N LEU A 434 11.80 -1.65 6.04
CA LEU A 434 11.94 -2.47 7.24
C LEU A 434 10.62 -2.57 8.02
N ALA A 435 9.93 -1.45 8.21
CA ALA A 435 8.62 -1.39 8.87
C ALA A 435 7.60 -2.31 8.19
N ARG A 436 7.63 -2.39 6.84
CA ARG A 436 6.77 -3.28 6.05
C ARG A 436 7.07 -4.76 6.30
N GLY A 437 8.34 -5.13 6.48
CA GLY A 437 8.73 -6.49 6.86
C GLY A 437 8.30 -6.85 8.28
N ILE A 438 8.54 -5.95 9.24
CA ILE A 438 8.11 -6.12 10.64
C ILE A 438 6.59 -6.31 10.71
N GLU A 439 5.83 -5.47 10.02
CA GLU A 439 4.38 -5.59 9.91
C GLU A 439 3.95 -6.94 9.33
N SER A 440 4.62 -7.40 8.26
CA SER A 440 4.32 -8.69 7.64
C SER A 440 4.45 -9.84 8.63
N LYS A 441 5.47 -9.81 9.48
CA LYS A 441 5.66 -10.82 10.53
C LYS A 441 4.55 -10.78 11.57
N LEU A 442 4.26 -9.61 12.11
CA LEU A 442 3.20 -9.42 13.11
C LEU A 442 1.84 -9.88 12.57
N LEU A 443 1.56 -9.57 11.32
CA LEU A 443 0.30 -9.87 10.66
C LEU A 443 0.14 -11.37 10.40
N VAL A 444 1.15 -12.04 9.84
CA VAL A 444 1.07 -13.48 9.55
C VAL A 444 0.94 -14.32 10.82
N ASP A 445 1.56 -13.89 11.91
CA ASP A 445 1.42 -14.55 13.21
C ASP A 445 -0.01 -14.42 13.76
N ARG A 446 -0.68 -13.29 13.49
CA ARG A 446 -2.06 -13.06 13.90
C ARG A 446 -3.08 -13.88 13.12
N MET A 447 -2.86 -14.11 11.82
CA MET A 447 -3.80 -14.80 10.92
C MET A 447 -4.17 -16.20 11.40
N ALA A 448 -3.24 -16.94 12.00
CA ALA A 448 -3.52 -18.25 12.56
C ALA A 448 -4.60 -18.20 13.66
N GLY A 449 -4.56 -17.18 14.50
CA GLY A 449 -5.56 -16.98 15.55
C GLY A 449 -6.96 -16.67 15.01
N TRP A 450 -7.08 -15.87 13.95
CA TRP A 450 -8.37 -15.62 13.29
C TRP A 450 -8.97 -16.88 12.66
N HIS A 451 -8.12 -17.69 12.01
CA HIS A 451 -8.56 -18.98 11.49
C HIS A 451 -9.02 -19.92 12.62
N ASP A 452 -8.28 -20.01 13.72
CA ASP A 452 -8.64 -20.84 14.86
C ASP A 452 -9.96 -20.38 15.51
N GLN A 453 -10.19 -19.06 15.59
CA GLN A 453 -11.47 -18.49 16.05
C GLN A 453 -12.62 -18.84 15.13
N LEU A 454 -12.46 -18.72 13.80
CA LEU A 454 -13.45 -19.12 12.80
C LEU A 454 -13.80 -20.60 12.95
N MET A 455 -12.80 -21.48 13.09
CA MET A 455 -13.01 -22.92 13.31
C MET A 455 -13.73 -23.21 14.63
N ALA A 456 -13.44 -22.43 15.68
CA ALA A 456 -14.14 -22.55 16.95
C ALA A 456 -15.61 -22.16 16.86
N ASN A 457 -15.93 -21.10 16.11
CA ASN A 457 -17.30 -20.67 15.84
C ASN A 457 -18.08 -21.74 15.06
N ILE A 458 -17.49 -22.26 14.00
CA ILE A 458 -18.06 -23.36 13.18
C ILE A 458 -18.34 -24.59 14.06
N LYS A 459 -17.40 -24.99 14.92
CA LYS A 459 -17.55 -26.12 15.84
C LYS A 459 -18.72 -25.93 16.82
N ARG A 460 -19.03 -24.67 17.19
CA ARG A 460 -20.20 -24.33 18.03
C ARG A 460 -21.52 -24.26 17.23
N GLY A 461 -21.49 -24.49 15.93
CA GLY A 461 -22.65 -24.42 15.03
C GLY A 461 -22.97 -23.02 14.51
N ASP A 462 -22.10 -22.02 14.73
CA ASP A 462 -22.28 -20.71 14.11
C ASP A 462 -21.59 -20.67 12.73
N LEU A 463 -22.42 -20.73 11.68
CA LEU A 463 -22.01 -20.69 10.28
C LEU A 463 -22.33 -19.35 9.61
N ARG A 464 -22.86 -18.37 10.36
CA ARG A 464 -23.32 -17.10 9.80
C ARG A 464 -22.12 -16.26 9.33
N THR A 465 -22.11 -15.91 8.05
CA THR A 465 -21.11 -15.05 7.42
C THR A 465 -21.71 -13.73 6.92
N PHE A 466 -23.04 -13.63 6.92
CA PHE A 466 -23.77 -12.55 6.29
C PHE A 466 -25.03 -12.17 7.09
N ASN A 467 -25.38 -10.88 7.09
CA ASN A 467 -26.58 -10.32 7.69
C ASN A 467 -27.39 -9.57 6.61
N ASP A 468 -28.56 -10.09 6.28
CA ASP A 468 -29.46 -9.57 5.25
C ASP A 468 -30.55 -8.61 5.78
N ALA A 469 -30.54 -8.29 7.08
CA ALA A 469 -31.59 -7.49 7.73
C ALA A 469 -31.81 -6.10 7.08
N LYS A 470 -30.82 -5.59 6.36
CA LYS A 470 -30.87 -4.31 5.64
C LYS A 470 -30.63 -4.47 4.13
N TRP A 471 -30.91 -5.66 3.59
CA TRP A 471 -30.72 -5.89 2.16
C TRP A 471 -31.72 -5.14 1.28
N GLU A 472 -32.99 -5.08 1.74
CA GLU A 472 -34.06 -4.44 0.98
C GLU A 472 -34.12 -2.93 1.21
N PRO A 473 -34.17 -2.11 0.15
CA PRO A 473 -34.16 -0.64 0.22
C PRO A 473 -35.27 -0.02 1.08
N ASP A 474 -36.42 -0.66 1.17
CA ASP A 474 -37.54 -0.20 1.99
C ASP A 474 -37.20 -0.15 3.49
N SER A 475 -36.14 -0.85 3.91
CA SER A 475 -35.64 -0.87 5.29
C SER A 475 -34.65 0.26 5.59
N TRP A 476 -34.25 1.04 4.58
CA TRP A 476 -33.20 2.05 4.70
C TRP A 476 -33.74 3.40 5.19
N PRO A 477 -32.93 4.19 5.92
CA PRO A 477 -33.25 5.59 6.16
C PRO A 477 -33.36 6.36 4.84
N ARG A 478 -34.26 7.34 4.77
CA ARG A 478 -34.40 8.19 3.57
C ARG A 478 -33.15 9.04 3.31
N HIS A 479 -32.45 9.38 4.39
CA HIS A 479 -31.20 10.14 4.38
C HIS A 479 -30.24 9.50 5.37
N SER A 480 -29.06 9.14 4.90
CA SER A 480 -28.01 8.56 5.75
C SER A 480 -26.62 8.89 5.20
N ARG A 481 -25.63 8.79 6.06
CA ARG A 481 -24.22 8.95 5.72
C ARG A 481 -23.39 7.96 6.50
N GLY A 482 -22.30 7.50 5.91
CA GLY A 482 -21.43 6.53 6.56
C GLY A 482 -19.98 6.65 6.11
N ILE A 483 -19.10 6.07 6.92
CA ILE A 483 -17.65 6.05 6.72
C ILE A 483 -17.18 4.61 6.83
N GLY A 484 -16.45 4.16 5.80
CA GLY A 484 -15.78 2.86 5.83
C GLY A 484 -14.27 3.02 5.80
N THR A 485 -13.59 2.45 6.78
CA THR A 485 -12.14 2.51 6.91
C THR A 485 -11.49 1.16 6.75
N ILE A 486 -10.24 1.17 6.28
CA ILE A 486 -9.34 0.00 6.29
C ILE A 486 -7.89 0.49 6.32
N GLU A 487 -7.04 -0.24 7.02
CA GLU A 487 -5.59 -0.11 6.88
C GLU A 487 -5.13 -0.94 5.68
N GLY A 488 -5.08 -0.28 4.51
CA GLY A 488 -4.62 -0.93 3.28
C GLY A 488 -3.09 -1.14 3.26
N PRO A 489 -2.54 -1.84 2.26
CA PRO A 489 -1.09 -2.08 2.16
C PRO A 489 -0.25 -0.80 2.25
N ARG A 490 -0.77 0.30 1.70
CA ARG A 490 -0.11 1.62 1.64
C ARG A 490 -0.52 2.59 2.73
N GLY A 491 -1.48 2.21 3.61
CA GLY A 491 -1.86 2.97 4.80
C GLY A 491 -3.35 3.22 4.96
N ALA A 492 -3.68 4.31 5.63
CA ALA A 492 -5.02 4.72 6.02
C ALA A 492 -5.90 5.02 4.79
N LEU A 493 -6.92 4.21 4.57
CA LEU A 493 -7.93 4.34 3.52
C LEU A 493 -9.29 4.57 4.15
N ALA A 494 -10.02 5.59 3.68
CA ALA A 494 -11.41 5.78 4.06
C ALA A 494 -12.27 6.21 2.88
N HIS A 495 -13.51 5.74 2.88
CA HIS A 495 -14.57 6.13 1.97
C HIS A 495 -15.71 6.77 2.75
N TRP A 496 -16.21 7.90 2.26
CA TRP A 496 -17.38 8.61 2.78
C TRP A 496 -18.51 8.51 1.78
N VAL A 497 -19.71 8.13 2.24
CA VAL A 497 -20.89 8.01 1.41
C VAL A 497 -22.06 8.78 2.00
N ILE A 498 -22.84 9.46 1.14
CA ILE A 498 -24.15 10.02 1.46
C ILE A 498 -25.17 9.31 0.59
N ILE A 499 -26.23 8.80 1.23
CA ILE A 499 -27.31 8.07 0.59
C ILE A 499 -28.62 8.83 0.84
N ASP A 500 -29.30 9.20 -0.25
CA ASP A 500 -30.60 9.88 -0.23
C ASP A 500 -31.60 9.10 -1.07
N ASN A 501 -32.75 8.77 -0.49
CA ASN A 501 -33.83 8.04 -1.18
C ASN A 501 -33.33 6.78 -1.90
N GLY A 502 -32.42 6.01 -1.25
CA GLY A 502 -31.91 4.73 -1.75
C GLY A 502 -30.80 4.84 -2.80
N VAL A 503 -30.28 6.01 -3.12
CA VAL A 503 -29.17 6.20 -4.08
C VAL A 503 -28.04 7.02 -3.49
N ILE A 504 -26.84 6.79 -3.97
CA ILE A 504 -25.65 7.57 -3.58
C ILE A 504 -25.74 8.98 -4.16
N THR A 505 -25.71 10.01 -3.32
CA THR A 505 -25.71 11.43 -3.74
C THR A 505 -24.32 12.05 -3.65
N ASN A 506 -23.49 11.62 -2.72
CA ASN A 506 -22.06 11.96 -2.68
C ASN A 506 -21.22 10.75 -2.29
N TYR A 507 -20.04 10.68 -2.87
CA TYR A 507 -19.05 9.66 -2.56
C TYR A 507 -17.66 10.29 -2.65
N GLN A 508 -16.84 10.14 -1.61
CA GLN A 508 -15.47 10.63 -1.58
C GLN A 508 -14.55 9.55 -1.00
N ALA A 509 -13.33 9.47 -1.51
CA ALA A 509 -12.33 8.51 -1.08
C ALA A 509 -11.00 9.22 -0.81
N VAL A 510 -10.57 9.24 0.45
CA VAL A 510 -9.23 9.70 0.82
C VAL A 510 -8.37 8.46 1.06
N VAL A 511 -7.39 8.27 0.19
CA VAL A 511 -6.61 7.04 0.14
C VAL A 511 -5.17 7.24 0.62
N PRO A 512 -4.44 6.17 0.96
CA PRO A 512 -3.08 6.30 1.52
C PRO A 512 -2.14 7.12 0.64
N THR A 513 -2.14 6.88 -0.67
CA THR A 513 -1.27 7.61 -1.59
C THR A 513 -1.71 9.05 -1.79
N THR A 514 -2.99 9.41 -1.55
CA THR A 514 -3.40 10.83 -1.51
C THR A 514 -2.74 11.56 -0.35
N TRP A 515 -2.65 10.93 0.83
CA TRP A 515 -1.89 11.47 1.97
C TRP A 515 -0.42 11.65 1.64
N ASN A 516 0.23 10.60 1.10
CA ASN A 516 1.68 10.55 0.93
C ASN A 516 2.18 11.35 -0.28
N ALA A 517 1.45 11.33 -1.40
CA ALA A 517 1.81 12.00 -2.67
C ALA A 517 1.10 13.35 -2.86
N GLY A 518 0.31 13.80 -1.88
CA GLY A 518 -0.38 15.09 -1.94
C GLY A 518 0.61 16.23 -2.16
N PRO A 519 0.28 17.18 -3.04
CA PRO A 519 1.10 18.37 -3.27
C PRO A 519 1.12 19.30 -2.05
N LYS A 520 1.81 20.42 -2.18
CA LYS A 520 1.73 21.51 -1.21
C LYS A 520 0.27 21.92 -0.95
N ASP A 521 -0.01 22.36 0.25
CA ASP A 521 -1.28 23.01 0.60
C ASP A 521 -1.20 24.52 0.45
N GLU A 522 -2.24 25.23 0.89
CA GLU A 522 -2.32 26.70 0.83
C GLU A 522 -1.30 27.43 1.72
N ARG A 523 -0.59 26.71 2.58
CA ARG A 523 0.50 27.20 3.45
C ARG A 523 1.87 26.80 2.94
N ASP A 524 1.96 26.30 1.70
CA ASP A 524 3.19 25.78 1.11
C ASP A 524 3.82 24.60 1.91
N GLN A 525 3.03 23.87 2.73
CA GLN A 525 3.52 22.69 3.43
C GLN A 525 3.61 21.50 2.47
N HIS A 526 4.79 20.96 2.32
CA HIS A 526 5.03 19.76 1.50
C HIS A 526 4.27 18.52 2.01
N GLY A 527 3.82 17.68 1.09
CA GLY A 527 3.40 16.33 1.40
C GLY A 527 4.58 15.39 1.70
N PRO A 528 4.32 14.18 2.23
CA PRO A 528 5.38 13.25 2.64
C PRO A 528 6.41 12.89 1.55
N TYR A 529 6.01 12.72 0.28
CA TYR A 529 6.96 12.41 -0.80
C TYR A 529 7.96 13.55 -1.02
N GLU A 530 7.45 14.77 -1.12
CA GLU A 530 8.27 15.96 -1.35
C GLU A 530 9.20 16.21 -0.15
N ALA A 531 8.67 16.14 1.07
CA ALA A 531 9.45 16.31 2.30
C ALA A 531 10.56 15.25 2.42
N ALA A 532 10.27 13.98 2.07
CA ALA A 532 11.27 12.92 2.12
C ALA A 532 12.40 13.12 1.10
N LEU A 533 12.09 13.65 -0.10
CA LEU A 533 13.10 13.94 -1.11
C LEU A 533 14.00 15.13 -0.72
N LEU A 534 13.46 16.08 0.05
CA LEU A 534 14.23 17.22 0.56
C LEU A 534 15.19 16.84 1.71
N ASP A 535 14.98 15.68 2.36
CA ASP A 535 15.84 15.27 3.47
C ASP A 535 17.11 14.55 3.02
N ARG A 536 18.20 15.29 2.98
CA ARG A 536 19.58 14.76 2.81
C ARG A 536 19.81 13.93 1.55
N HIS A 537 19.07 14.20 0.46
CA HIS A 537 19.31 13.55 -0.82
C HIS A 537 20.35 14.30 -1.63
N GLN A 538 21.31 13.54 -2.17
CA GLN A 538 22.31 13.99 -3.10
C GLN A 538 22.38 13.01 -4.26
N LEU A 539 22.18 13.47 -5.48
CA LEU A 539 22.25 12.64 -6.68
C LEU A 539 23.70 12.42 -7.09
N ALA A 540 24.12 11.17 -7.15
CA ALA A 540 25.45 10.82 -7.60
C ALA A 540 25.61 11.06 -9.12
N ILE A 541 24.56 10.74 -9.89
CA ILE A 541 24.49 10.95 -11.33
C ILE A 541 23.13 11.59 -11.65
N PRO A 542 23.07 12.90 -11.96
CA PRO A 542 21.83 13.61 -12.21
C PRO A 542 20.93 12.98 -13.30
N ASP A 543 21.51 12.43 -14.37
CA ASP A 543 20.78 11.77 -15.45
C ASP A 543 20.32 10.34 -15.10
N GLN A 544 20.72 9.83 -13.94
CA GLN A 544 20.36 8.52 -13.40
C GLN A 544 19.90 8.66 -11.94
N PRO A 545 18.74 9.29 -11.66
CA PRO A 545 18.33 9.67 -10.31
C PRO A 545 17.82 8.46 -9.49
N LEU A 546 18.70 7.49 -9.25
CA LEU A 546 18.41 6.27 -8.50
C LEU A 546 17.98 6.59 -7.06
N GLU A 547 18.56 7.66 -6.48
CA GLU A 547 18.25 8.12 -5.14
C GLU A 547 16.79 8.59 -5.03
N VAL A 548 16.25 9.26 -6.05
CA VAL A 548 14.84 9.65 -6.12
C VAL A 548 13.95 8.41 -6.17
N LEU A 549 14.30 7.43 -7.05
CA LEU A 549 13.53 6.20 -7.18
C LEU A 549 13.46 5.43 -5.86
N ARG A 550 14.59 5.23 -5.17
CA ARG A 550 14.66 4.53 -3.88
C ARG A 550 13.71 5.12 -2.85
N THR A 551 13.68 6.43 -2.73
CA THR A 551 12.86 7.12 -1.74
C THR A 551 11.39 7.06 -2.11
N ILE A 552 11.02 7.35 -3.35
CA ILE A 552 9.63 7.29 -3.80
C ILE A 552 9.08 5.85 -3.71
N HIS A 553 9.84 4.86 -4.17
CA HIS A 553 9.42 3.46 -4.08
C HIS A 553 9.26 2.98 -2.63
N SER A 554 10.01 3.55 -1.65
CA SER A 554 9.86 3.15 -0.24
C SER A 554 8.45 3.38 0.31
N PHE A 555 7.69 4.31 -0.26
CA PHE A 555 6.29 4.57 0.09
C PHE A 555 5.29 3.65 -0.61
N ASP A 556 5.72 2.91 -1.66
CA ASP A 556 4.85 2.06 -2.48
C ASP A 556 3.73 2.87 -3.17
N PRO A 557 4.04 3.74 -4.15
CA PRO A 557 3.04 4.58 -4.78
C PRO A 557 1.92 3.80 -5.48
N CYS A 558 0.65 4.19 -5.20
CA CYS A 558 -0.52 3.71 -5.91
C CYS A 558 -1.31 4.90 -6.45
N MET A 559 -0.93 5.40 -7.62
CA MET A 559 -1.44 6.67 -8.16
C MET A 559 -2.84 6.57 -8.70
N ALA A 560 -3.26 5.42 -9.24
CA ALA A 560 -4.66 5.21 -9.60
C ALA A 560 -5.59 5.24 -8.39
N CYS A 561 -5.07 4.91 -7.19
CA CYS A 561 -5.79 5.14 -5.94
C CYS A 561 -5.88 6.62 -5.58
N ALA A 562 -4.82 7.40 -5.83
CA ALA A 562 -4.73 8.80 -5.38
C ALA A 562 -5.51 9.79 -6.26
N ALA A 563 -5.85 9.43 -7.51
CA ALA A 563 -6.50 10.32 -8.47
C ALA A 563 -7.58 9.58 -9.29
N HIS A 564 -8.85 9.89 -9.08
CA HIS A 564 -9.99 9.03 -9.43
C HIS A 564 -10.94 9.57 -10.51
N VAL A 565 -10.53 10.37 -11.51
CA VAL A 565 -11.47 10.97 -12.46
C VAL A 565 -11.16 10.73 -13.94
N PHE A 566 -12.18 10.44 -14.80
CA PHE A 566 -12.09 10.43 -16.25
C PHE A 566 -12.65 11.74 -16.85
N GLY A 567 -11.93 12.32 -17.81
CA GLY A 567 -12.49 13.34 -18.71
C GLY A 567 -13.16 12.70 -19.93
N PRO A 568 -14.23 13.30 -20.47
CA PRO A 568 -14.99 12.73 -21.59
C PRO A 568 -14.33 12.89 -22.97
N GLN A 569 -13.17 13.50 -23.08
CA GLN A 569 -12.47 13.71 -24.36
C GLN A 569 -11.15 12.96 -24.37
N ARG A 570 -11.07 11.96 -25.27
CA ARG A 570 -9.84 11.26 -25.65
C ARG A 570 -8.96 12.22 -26.46
N GLU A 571 -8.12 12.99 -25.82
CA GLU A 571 -6.91 13.47 -26.47
C GLU A 571 -5.74 12.59 -26.01
N GLU A 572 -5.01 12.05 -26.97
CA GLU A 572 -3.82 11.24 -26.76
C GLU A 572 -2.71 12.12 -26.17
N VAL A 573 -2.58 12.15 -24.86
CA VAL A 573 -1.79 13.18 -24.15
C VAL A 573 -0.33 12.77 -23.97
N VAL A 574 0.12 11.53 -24.25
CA VAL A 574 1.52 11.16 -24.02
C VAL A 574 2.06 10.14 -25.01
N ARG A 575 3.08 10.50 -25.79
CA ARG A 575 4.10 9.56 -26.26
C ARG A 575 5.23 9.49 -25.24
N VAL A 576 5.23 8.45 -24.43
CA VAL A 576 6.37 8.14 -23.55
C VAL A 576 7.52 7.63 -24.42
N LYS A 577 8.61 8.38 -24.52
CA LYS A 577 9.88 7.82 -24.97
C LYS A 577 10.50 7.10 -23.78
N ILE A 578 10.32 5.80 -23.72
CA ILE A 578 11.18 4.92 -22.90
C ILE A 578 12.54 4.91 -23.62
N ARG A 579 13.56 5.45 -22.98
CA ARG A 579 14.95 5.28 -23.39
C ARG A 579 15.52 4.05 -22.73
#